data_8a87b9af509e451270018e74151177b1
#
_entry.id   8a87b9af509e451270018e74151177b1
#
_cell.length_a   1.000
_cell.length_b   1.000
_cell.length_c   1.000
_cell.angle_alpha   90.00
_cell.angle_beta   90.00
_cell.angle_gamma   90.00
#
_symmetry.space_group_name_H-M   'P 1'
#
loop_
_entity.id
_entity.type
_entity.pdbx_description
1 polymer ?
#
loop_
_entity_poly.entity_id
_entity_poly.type
_entity_poly.pdbx_seq_one_letter_code
_entity_poly.pdbx_strand_id
1 'polypeptide(L)'
;MTTPPFLAGERLTASALNHMYAAADASNRSVTAATMTPISSQYAIDAFDAAVGTTYRLSCWGVGAQGSSAQTLSFRANTIAGSGLNLVTIANSFCATTAQFRWFARMTTTCAATGSGGTITGFLEGLVIQTGVTRPSIQFNSEWTGSAINTATNWGIEIDCEWGSVTGTPSITCNGTLFERLG
;
A
#
# COMPACT_ATOMS: atom_id res chain seq x y z
N MET A 1 21.51 -4.96 17.80
CA MET A 1 20.76 -6.03 18.49
C MET A 1 19.43 -5.42 18.87
N THR A 2 18.36 -5.81 18.20
CA THR A 2 17.02 -5.42 18.62
C THR A 2 16.71 -6.18 19.90
N THR A 3 16.46 -5.47 20.98
CA THR A 3 15.93 -6.06 22.21
C THR A 3 14.65 -6.79 21.84
N PRO A 4 14.48 -8.07 22.20
CA PRO A 4 13.21 -8.73 21.98
C PRO A 4 12.13 -7.89 22.65
N PRO A 5 10.93 -7.77 22.05
CA PRO A 5 9.87 -6.89 22.55
C PRO A 5 9.35 -7.29 23.92
N PHE A 6 9.80 -8.44 24.45
CA PHE A 6 9.46 -8.93 25.79
C PHE A 6 10.67 -9.47 26.51
N LEU A 7 10.84 -9.04 27.74
CA LEU A 7 11.75 -9.66 28.70
C LEU A 7 11.08 -10.89 29.34
N ALA A 8 11.87 -11.91 29.66
CA ALA A 8 11.35 -13.08 30.36
C ALA A 8 10.69 -12.66 31.69
N GLY A 9 9.40 -12.96 31.85
CA GLY A 9 8.60 -12.58 33.01
C GLY A 9 7.79 -11.28 32.84
N GLU A 10 7.91 -10.58 31.72
CA GLU A 10 7.10 -9.40 31.44
C GLU A 10 5.67 -9.80 31.07
N ARG A 11 4.70 -9.09 31.66
CA ARG A 11 3.29 -9.37 31.40
C ARG A 11 2.91 -8.85 30.01
N LEU A 12 2.50 -9.73 29.13
CA LEU A 12 1.94 -9.35 27.83
C LEU A 12 0.68 -8.50 28.05
N THR A 13 0.78 -7.22 27.71
CA THR A 13 -0.38 -6.33 27.70
C THR A 13 -1.02 -6.33 26.31
N ALA A 14 -2.31 -6.03 26.21
CA ALA A 14 -2.99 -5.87 24.93
C ALA A 14 -2.31 -4.80 24.06
N SER A 15 -1.75 -3.75 24.67
CA SER A 15 -0.99 -2.71 23.98
C SER A 15 0.30 -3.25 23.40
N ALA A 16 1.08 -4.03 24.15
CA ALA A 16 2.31 -4.64 23.65
C ALA A 16 2.03 -5.64 22.51
N LEU A 17 0.92 -6.37 22.60
CA LEU A 17 0.44 -7.22 21.52
C LEU A 17 0.06 -6.39 20.27
N ASN A 18 -0.64 -5.29 20.42
CA ASN A 18 -1.03 -4.43 19.30
C ASN A 18 0.17 -3.81 18.56
N HIS A 19 1.30 -3.61 19.22
CA HIS A 19 2.54 -3.16 18.57
C HIS A 19 3.24 -4.25 17.74
N MET A 20 2.85 -5.51 17.91
CA MET A 20 3.45 -6.66 17.20
C MET A 20 2.61 -7.18 16.06
N TYR A 21 1.34 -6.78 15.92
CA TYR A 21 0.41 -7.45 15.04
C TYR A 21 0.01 -6.69 13.80
N ALA A 22 -0.29 -7.49 12.79
CA ALA A 22 -0.97 -7.09 11.60
C ALA A 22 -2.40 -6.64 11.91
N ALA A 23 -2.79 -5.48 11.45
CA ALA A 23 -4.19 -5.12 11.35
C ALA A 23 -4.70 -5.56 9.97
N ALA A 24 -5.81 -6.29 9.95
CA ALA A 24 -6.45 -6.72 8.72
C ALA A 24 -7.80 -6.00 8.56
N ASP A 25 -8.08 -5.53 7.36
CA ASP A 25 -9.35 -4.94 6.98
C ASP A 25 -9.89 -5.66 5.73
N ALA A 26 -11.07 -6.25 5.85
CA ALA A 26 -11.79 -6.91 4.77
C ALA A 26 -12.85 -5.99 4.13
N SER A 27 -12.85 -4.70 4.44
CA SER A 27 -13.79 -3.75 3.83
C SER A 27 -13.48 -3.58 2.34
N ASN A 28 -14.51 -3.76 1.52
CA ASN A 28 -14.39 -3.55 0.09
C ASN A 28 -14.29 -2.04 -0.21
N ARG A 29 -13.24 -1.65 -0.93
CA ARG A 29 -13.07 -0.29 -1.46
C ARG A 29 -12.98 -0.37 -2.97
N SER A 30 -13.70 0.49 -3.67
CA SER A 30 -13.70 0.50 -5.13
C SER A 30 -13.29 1.86 -5.67
N VAL A 31 -12.45 1.85 -6.70
CA VAL A 31 -12.01 3.05 -7.42
C VAL A 31 -12.40 2.92 -8.89
N THR A 32 -13.14 3.90 -9.36
CA THR A 32 -13.58 4.06 -10.75
C THR A 32 -13.14 5.41 -11.33
N ALA A 33 -12.35 6.16 -10.56
CA ALA A 33 -11.98 7.54 -10.86
C ALA A 33 -10.65 7.62 -11.64
N ALA A 34 -10.50 8.69 -12.43
CA ALA A 34 -9.25 9.08 -13.06
C ALA A 34 -8.49 10.11 -12.19
N THR A 35 -8.60 9.97 -10.89
CA THR A 35 -7.87 10.75 -9.88
C THR A 35 -7.39 9.80 -8.80
N MET A 36 -6.18 10.03 -8.28
CA MET A 36 -5.62 9.23 -7.20
C MET A 36 -6.57 9.16 -6.01
N THR A 37 -6.97 7.95 -5.68
CA THR A 37 -7.95 7.64 -4.64
C THR A 37 -7.43 6.48 -3.80
N PRO A 38 -7.51 6.52 -2.47
CA PRO A 38 -7.11 5.41 -1.61
C PRO A 38 -7.85 4.12 -1.96
N ILE A 39 -7.11 3.09 -2.32
CA ILE A 39 -7.64 1.74 -2.58
C ILE A 39 -7.42 0.81 -1.40
N SER A 40 -6.34 0.99 -0.63
CA SER A 40 -6.14 0.30 0.63
C SER A 40 -6.85 1.00 1.78
N SER A 41 -6.98 0.31 2.91
CA SER A 41 -7.26 0.99 4.18
C SER A 41 -6.08 1.89 4.55
N GLN A 42 -6.39 3.00 5.20
CA GLN A 42 -5.39 3.89 5.76
C GLN A 42 -4.98 3.36 7.13
N TYR A 43 -3.68 3.24 7.36
CA TYR A 43 -3.16 2.84 8.66
C TYR A 43 -2.38 3.99 9.30
N ALA A 44 -2.94 4.46 10.41
CA ALA A 44 -2.30 5.46 11.24
C ALA A 44 -1.16 4.83 12.07
N ILE A 45 -0.06 5.55 12.17
CA ILE A 45 1.10 5.25 12.99
C ILE A 45 1.20 6.38 14.01
N ASP A 46 1.17 6.05 15.29
CA ASP A 46 1.18 7.04 16.35
C ASP A 46 2.50 7.82 16.37
N ALA A 47 2.42 9.05 16.87
CA ALA A 47 3.59 9.89 17.10
C ALA A 47 4.62 9.15 17.95
N PHE A 48 5.89 9.25 17.56
CA PHE A 48 7.04 8.61 18.22
C PHE A 48 7.04 7.08 18.23
N ASP A 49 6.09 6.39 17.55
CA ASP A 49 6.10 4.93 17.45
C ASP A 49 7.22 4.41 16.53
N ALA A 50 7.64 5.20 15.55
CA ALA A 50 8.73 4.85 14.65
C ALA A 50 10.10 5.11 15.29
N ALA A 51 10.95 4.10 15.28
CA ALA A 51 12.39 4.24 15.50
C ALA A 51 13.15 4.06 14.17
N VAL A 52 14.40 4.51 14.12
CA VAL A 52 15.26 4.23 12.96
C VAL A 52 15.38 2.72 12.76
N GLY A 53 15.10 2.25 11.55
CA GLY A 53 15.06 0.83 11.21
C GLY A 53 13.68 0.18 11.36
N THR A 54 12.70 0.83 12.01
CA THR A 54 11.33 0.31 12.05
C THR A 54 10.79 0.21 10.62
N THR A 55 10.31 -0.96 10.26
CA THR A 55 9.76 -1.24 8.95
C THR A 55 8.27 -1.52 9.04
N TYR A 56 7.51 -0.91 8.16
CA TYR A 56 6.08 -1.11 8.02
C TYR A 56 5.79 -1.70 6.64
N ARG A 57 4.84 -2.62 6.60
CA ARG A 57 4.36 -3.23 5.37
C ARG A 57 2.85 -3.09 5.27
N LEU A 58 2.38 -2.64 4.11
CA LEU A 58 0.97 -2.56 3.79
C LEU A 58 0.74 -3.38 2.52
N SER A 59 -0.06 -4.42 2.62
CA SER A 59 -0.43 -5.28 1.50
C SER A 59 -1.92 -5.17 1.23
N CYS A 60 -2.31 -5.09 -0.02
CA CYS A 60 -3.72 -5.12 -0.42
C CYS A 60 -3.92 -5.93 -1.71
N TRP A 61 -5.11 -6.47 -1.86
CA TRP A 61 -5.44 -7.33 -3.00
C TRP A 61 -6.91 -7.25 -3.36
N GLY A 62 -7.20 -7.64 -4.58
CA GLY A 62 -8.58 -7.62 -5.02
C GLY A 62 -8.78 -8.00 -6.48
N VAL A 63 -9.85 -7.47 -7.03
CA VAL A 63 -10.28 -7.70 -8.41
C VAL A 63 -10.52 -6.37 -9.12
N GLY A 64 -10.55 -6.43 -10.44
CA GLY A 64 -10.91 -5.28 -11.24
C GLY A 64 -11.38 -5.68 -12.62
N ALA A 65 -11.86 -4.71 -13.37
CA ALA A 65 -12.29 -4.86 -14.76
C ALA A 65 -11.82 -3.66 -15.58
N GLN A 66 -11.29 -3.92 -16.77
CA GLN A 66 -10.84 -2.88 -17.68
C GLN A 66 -11.98 -2.03 -18.25
N GLY A 67 -13.20 -2.57 -18.23
CA GLY A 67 -14.35 -1.94 -18.89
C GLY A 67 -14.33 -2.11 -20.41
N SER A 68 -15.12 -1.33 -21.13
CA SER A 68 -15.25 -1.43 -22.58
C SER A 68 -14.12 -0.74 -23.38
N SER A 69 -13.23 -0.02 -22.70
CA SER A 69 -12.08 0.66 -23.29
C SER A 69 -10.81 0.32 -22.53
N ALA A 70 -9.71 0.13 -23.27
CA ALA A 70 -8.40 -0.11 -22.66
C ALA A 70 -7.91 1.15 -21.94
N GLN A 71 -7.57 1.01 -20.65
CA GLN A 71 -7.12 2.10 -19.79
C GLN A 71 -5.80 1.74 -19.11
N THR A 72 -4.99 2.73 -18.83
CA THR A 72 -3.86 2.58 -17.91
C THR A 72 -4.38 2.49 -16.47
N LEU A 73 -3.66 1.77 -15.62
CA LEU A 73 -3.91 1.69 -14.18
C LEU A 73 -2.63 2.12 -13.47
N SER A 74 -2.74 3.09 -12.60
CA SER A 74 -1.60 3.55 -11.80
C SER A 74 -1.81 3.24 -10.33
N PHE A 75 -0.73 2.86 -9.66
CA PHE A 75 -0.67 2.72 -8.20
C PHE A 75 0.33 3.72 -7.64
N ARG A 76 0.04 4.24 -6.46
CA ARG A 76 0.92 5.15 -5.73
C ARG A 76 1.04 4.73 -4.27
N ALA A 77 2.28 4.66 -3.79
CA ALA A 77 2.54 4.67 -2.36
C ALA A 77 2.31 6.09 -1.83
N ASN A 78 1.61 6.23 -0.72
CA ASN A 78 1.25 7.52 -0.16
C ASN A 78 1.40 7.52 1.37
N THR A 79 1.63 8.71 1.93
CA THR A 79 1.51 8.95 3.37
C THR A 79 0.20 9.68 3.65
N ILE A 80 -0.48 9.34 4.73
CA ILE A 80 -1.75 9.98 5.13
C ILE A 80 -1.58 11.50 5.34
N ALA A 81 -0.37 11.96 5.62
CA ALA A 81 -0.04 13.39 5.72
C ALA A 81 0.03 14.13 4.36
N GLY A 82 -0.31 13.48 3.25
CA GLY A 82 -0.52 14.15 1.96
C GLY A 82 0.67 14.20 1.01
N SER A 83 1.73 13.46 1.27
CA SER A 83 2.87 13.36 0.33
C SER A 83 2.84 12.05 -0.43
N GLY A 84 2.46 12.09 -1.70
CA GLY A 84 2.65 10.95 -2.60
C GLY A 84 4.13 10.58 -2.68
N LEU A 85 4.46 9.32 -2.42
CA LEU A 85 5.84 8.86 -2.38
C LEU A 85 6.31 8.46 -3.77
N ASN A 86 5.60 7.56 -4.40
CA ASN A 86 5.98 7.11 -5.73
C ASN A 86 4.79 6.56 -6.52
N LEU A 87 4.84 6.79 -7.82
CA LEU A 87 3.81 6.40 -8.79
C LEU A 87 4.37 5.34 -9.74
N VAL A 88 3.61 4.31 -9.98
CA VAL A 88 3.87 3.35 -11.05
C VAL A 88 2.63 3.20 -11.93
N THR A 89 2.82 3.32 -13.24
CA THR A 89 1.74 3.17 -14.21
C THR A 89 1.89 1.87 -15.00
N ILE A 90 0.83 1.08 -15.01
CA ILE A 90 0.72 -0.14 -15.79
C ILE A 90 0.09 0.22 -17.14
N ALA A 91 0.75 -0.17 -18.22
CA ALA A 91 0.28 0.11 -19.58
C ALA A 91 -1.12 -0.46 -19.84
N ASN A 92 -1.90 0.17 -20.69
CA ASN A 92 -3.27 -0.21 -21.02
C ASN A 92 -3.44 -1.61 -21.64
N SER A 93 -2.34 -2.23 -22.06
CA SER A 93 -2.32 -3.60 -22.57
C SER A 93 -2.28 -4.69 -21.51
N PHE A 94 -2.32 -4.34 -20.22
CA PHE A 94 -2.22 -5.31 -19.12
C PHE A 94 -3.42 -6.27 -19.05
N CYS A 95 -4.56 -5.85 -19.55
CA CYS A 95 -5.78 -6.62 -19.56
C CYS A 95 -6.57 -6.33 -20.86
N ALA A 96 -7.26 -7.32 -21.38
CA ALA A 96 -8.16 -7.09 -22.52
C ALA A 96 -9.40 -6.29 -22.08
N THR A 97 -9.99 -5.53 -23.00
CA THR A 97 -11.26 -4.85 -22.76
C THR A 97 -12.34 -5.84 -22.34
N THR A 98 -13.23 -5.43 -21.46
CA THR A 98 -14.27 -6.26 -20.82
C THR A 98 -13.78 -7.42 -19.97
N ALA A 99 -12.44 -7.66 -19.90
CA ALA A 99 -11.89 -8.72 -19.09
C ALA A 99 -11.74 -8.29 -17.63
N GLN A 100 -11.85 -9.28 -16.75
CA GLN A 100 -11.53 -9.12 -15.33
C GLN A 100 -10.07 -9.45 -15.06
N PHE A 101 -9.54 -8.88 -13.99
CA PHE A 101 -8.21 -9.19 -13.49
C PHE A 101 -8.23 -9.32 -11.97
N ARG A 102 -7.22 -10.02 -11.46
CA ARG A 102 -6.86 -10.02 -10.04
C ARG A 102 -5.60 -9.17 -9.87
N TRP A 103 -5.47 -8.56 -8.71
CA TRP A 103 -4.32 -7.73 -8.40
C TRP A 103 -3.87 -7.89 -6.96
N PHE A 104 -2.62 -7.59 -6.76
CA PHE A 104 -1.98 -7.48 -5.47
C PHE A 104 -1.01 -6.30 -5.51
N ALA A 105 -0.97 -5.50 -4.46
CA ALA A 105 0.02 -4.45 -4.27
C ALA A 105 0.56 -4.50 -2.84
N ARG A 106 1.84 -4.20 -2.69
CA ARG A 106 2.53 -4.16 -1.40
C ARG A 106 3.46 -2.97 -1.34
N MET A 107 3.28 -2.15 -0.32
CA MET A 107 4.17 -1.08 0.07
C MET A 107 4.99 -1.55 1.28
N THR A 108 6.30 -1.41 1.20
CA THR A 108 7.20 -1.61 2.34
C THR A 108 7.98 -0.33 2.56
N THR A 109 7.96 0.20 3.78
CA THR A 109 8.66 1.44 4.13
C THR A 109 9.41 1.28 5.43
N THR A 110 10.63 1.82 5.47
CA THR A 110 11.51 1.79 6.64
C THR A 110 11.82 3.20 7.08
N CYS A 111 11.68 3.46 8.36
CA CYS A 111 12.08 4.73 8.97
C CYS A 111 13.61 4.87 8.94
N ALA A 112 14.11 5.85 8.19
CA ALA A 112 15.54 6.11 8.08
C ALA A 112 16.02 7.20 9.05
N ALA A 113 15.15 8.16 9.39
CA ALA A 113 15.37 9.17 10.42
C ALA A 113 14.04 9.52 11.11
N THR A 114 14.12 9.93 12.37
CA THR A 114 12.96 10.26 13.20
C THR A 114 12.86 11.75 13.50
N GLY A 115 11.76 12.20 14.10
CA GLY A 115 11.48 13.56 14.50
C GLY A 115 10.76 14.38 13.45
N SER A 116 10.75 15.70 13.59
CA SER A 116 10.07 16.63 12.66
C SER A 116 10.73 16.68 11.27
N GLY A 117 11.98 16.32 11.16
CA GLY A 117 12.75 16.16 9.92
C GLY A 117 13.01 14.69 9.59
N GLY A 118 12.15 13.78 10.03
CA GLY A 118 12.27 12.35 9.77
C GLY A 118 12.19 12.03 8.29
N THR A 119 12.72 10.87 7.93
CA THR A 119 12.68 10.37 6.55
C THR A 119 12.35 8.89 6.51
N ILE A 120 11.72 8.47 5.42
CA ILE A 120 11.45 7.06 5.12
C ILE A 120 12.02 6.68 3.77
N THR A 121 12.38 5.41 3.64
CA THR A 121 12.75 4.76 2.38
C THR A 121 11.86 3.56 2.16
N GLY A 122 11.70 3.12 0.92
CA GLY A 122 10.89 1.93 0.68
C GLY A 122 10.64 1.65 -0.78
N PHE A 123 9.70 0.77 -0.99
CA PHE A 123 9.26 0.39 -2.34
C PHE A 123 7.78 0.02 -2.37
N LEU A 124 7.18 0.20 -3.53
CA LEU A 124 5.87 -0.31 -3.92
C LEU A 124 6.09 -1.38 -4.99
N GLU A 125 5.52 -2.54 -4.78
CA GLU A 125 5.56 -3.63 -5.76
C GLU A 125 4.18 -4.27 -5.90
N GLY A 126 3.96 -4.97 -6.99
CA GLY A 126 2.71 -5.69 -7.15
C GLY A 126 2.62 -6.50 -8.44
N LEU A 127 1.43 -7.06 -8.61
CA LEU A 127 1.12 -8.01 -9.65
C LEU A 127 -0.31 -7.79 -10.14
N VAL A 128 -0.49 -7.82 -11.46
CA VAL A 128 -1.81 -7.86 -12.10
C VAL A 128 -1.89 -9.08 -13.00
N ILE A 129 -2.96 -9.87 -12.83
CA ILE A 129 -3.19 -11.10 -13.59
C ILE A 129 -4.58 -11.05 -14.21
N GLN A 130 -4.68 -11.08 -15.53
CA GLN A 130 -5.96 -11.20 -16.21
C GLN A 130 -6.56 -12.58 -15.95
N THR A 131 -7.85 -12.63 -15.58
CA THR A 131 -8.61 -13.87 -15.39
C THR A 131 -9.05 -14.47 -16.74
N GLY A 132 -9.06 -15.80 -16.83
CA GLY A 132 -9.63 -16.52 -17.96
C GLY A 132 -8.74 -16.64 -19.21
N VAL A 133 -7.51 -16.15 -19.19
CA VAL A 133 -6.55 -16.30 -20.30
C VAL A 133 -5.16 -16.65 -19.78
N THR A 134 -4.40 -17.38 -20.58
CA THR A 134 -2.99 -17.63 -20.32
C THR A 134 -2.19 -16.38 -20.73
N ARG A 135 -2.25 -15.33 -19.94
CA ARG A 135 -1.40 -14.14 -20.14
C ARG A 135 -0.34 -14.08 -19.04
N PRO A 136 0.85 -13.60 -19.37
CA PRO A 136 1.84 -13.36 -18.35
C PRO A 136 1.29 -12.34 -17.35
N SER A 137 1.55 -12.58 -16.08
CA SER A 137 1.31 -11.60 -15.04
C SER A 137 2.17 -10.36 -15.28
N ILE A 138 1.60 -9.18 -15.08
CA ILE A 138 2.36 -7.93 -15.13
C ILE A 138 2.80 -7.60 -13.72
N GLN A 139 4.10 -7.64 -13.51
CA GLN A 139 4.73 -7.16 -12.29
C GLN A 139 5.05 -5.68 -12.42
N PHE A 140 4.94 -4.97 -11.33
CA PHE A 140 5.35 -3.59 -11.21
C PHE A 140 6.10 -3.35 -9.91
N ASN A 141 7.06 -2.45 -9.94
CA ASN A 141 7.78 -2.00 -8.77
C ASN A 141 8.21 -0.54 -8.94
N SER A 142 8.42 0.13 -7.82
CA SER A 142 8.97 1.47 -7.77
C SER A 142 9.55 1.72 -6.38
N GLU A 143 10.70 2.37 -6.31
CA GLU A 143 11.45 2.61 -5.08
C GLU A 143 11.52 4.11 -4.77
N TRP A 144 11.66 4.46 -3.49
CA TRP A 144 11.94 5.82 -3.05
C TRP A 144 12.95 5.82 -1.92
N THR A 145 13.69 6.92 -1.81
CA THR A 145 14.68 7.13 -0.77
C THR A 145 14.56 8.54 -0.18
N GLY A 146 14.69 8.64 1.14
CA GLY A 146 14.78 9.93 1.82
C GLY A 146 13.52 10.79 1.77
N SER A 147 12.34 10.19 1.56
CA SER A 147 11.08 10.96 1.56
C SER A 147 10.81 11.53 2.94
N ALA A 148 10.57 12.85 3.00
CA ALA A 148 10.35 13.57 4.24
C ALA A 148 9.04 13.15 4.92
N ILE A 149 9.11 12.96 6.23
CA ILE A 149 7.97 12.66 7.08
C ILE A 149 8.19 13.25 8.48
N ASN A 150 7.11 13.62 9.16
CA ASN A 150 7.20 14.01 10.57
C ASN A 150 6.74 12.86 11.46
N THR A 151 7.69 12.13 12.05
CA THR A 151 7.39 11.03 12.98
C THR A 151 7.10 11.50 14.41
N ALA A 152 7.23 12.80 14.71
CA ALA A 152 6.86 13.39 15.99
C ALA A 152 5.36 13.71 16.10
N THR A 153 4.62 13.54 15.00
CA THR A 153 3.16 13.64 14.95
C THR A 153 2.58 12.32 14.41
N ASN A 154 1.29 12.12 14.56
CA ASN A 154 0.63 10.98 13.94
C ASN A 154 0.78 11.06 12.42
N TRP A 155 1.12 9.96 11.81
CA TRP A 155 1.29 9.79 10.38
C TRP A 155 0.70 8.46 9.94
N GLY A 156 0.87 8.07 8.72
CA GLY A 156 0.37 6.77 8.28
C GLY A 156 0.71 6.50 6.84
N ILE A 157 0.35 5.32 6.39
CA ILE A 157 0.60 4.84 5.04
C ILE A 157 -0.69 4.33 4.40
N GLU A 158 -0.76 4.49 3.08
CA GLU A 158 -1.84 3.99 2.25
C GLU A 158 -1.34 3.69 0.84
N ILE A 159 -2.10 2.91 0.09
CA ILE A 159 -1.89 2.69 -1.34
C ILE A 159 -3.08 3.31 -2.06
N ASP A 160 -2.77 4.21 -2.98
CA ASP A 160 -3.73 4.84 -3.87
C ASP A 160 -3.71 4.18 -5.24
N CYS A 161 -4.80 4.33 -5.99
CA CYS A 161 -4.80 4.03 -7.41
C CYS A 161 -5.67 5.02 -8.19
N GLU A 162 -5.44 5.06 -9.51
CA GLU A 162 -6.27 5.79 -10.46
C GLU A 162 -6.31 5.08 -11.81
N TRP A 163 -7.35 5.36 -12.56
CA TRP A 163 -7.43 5.00 -13.98
C TRP A 163 -6.96 6.17 -14.83
N GLY A 164 -6.31 5.88 -15.96
CA GLY A 164 -5.91 6.93 -16.92
C GLY A 164 -7.11 7.66 -17.53
N SER A 165 -8.28 7.03 -17.56
CA SER A 165 -9.56 7.62 -17.94
C SER A 165 -10.70 6.78 -17.35
N VAL A 166 -11.87 7.40 -17.23
CA VAL A 166 -13.12 6.73 -16.80
C VAL A 166 -13.95 6.20 -17.98
N THR A 167 -13.47 6.41 -19.20
CA THR A 167 -14.15 5.93 -20.41
C THR A 167 -14.24 4.41 -20.40
N GLY A 168 -15.43 3.87 -20.68
CA GLY A 168 -15.66 2.43 -20.65
C GLY A 168 -15.92 1.85 -19.27
N THR A 169 -16.04 2.69 -18.25
CA THR A 169 -16.39 2.30 -16.87
C THR A 169 -15.44 1.26 -16.25
N PRO A 170 -14.11 1.52 -16.24
CA PRO A 170 -13.19 0.63 -15.57
C PRO A 170 -13.42 0.66 -14.06
N SER A 171 -13.08 -0.42 -13.38
CA SER A 171 -13.20 -0.51 -11.92
C SER A 171 -12.10 -1.37 -11.32
N ILE A 172 -11.68 -1.01 -10.11
CA ILE A 172 -10.80 -1.83 -9.29
C ILE A 172 -11.35 -1.85 -7.87
N THR A 173 -11.40 -3.02 -7.26
CA THR A 173 -11.92 -3.23 -5.91
C THR A 173 -10.87 -3.92 -5.06
N CYS A 174 -10.60 -3.37 -3.89
CA CYS A 174 -9.82 -4.01 -2.85
C CYS A 174 -10.74 -4.90 -2.03
N ASN A 175 -10.37 -6.15 -1.86
CA ASN A 175 -11.10 -7.13 -1.06
C ASN A 175 -10.46 -7.34 0.32
N GLY A 176 -9.28 -6.84 0.53
CA GLY A 176 -8.61 -6.92 1.82
C GLY A 176 -7.30 -6.14 1.85
N THR A 177 -6.98 -5.67 3.04
CA THR A 177 -5.75 -4.97 3.37
C THR A 177 -5.14 -5.58 4.61
N LEU A 178 -3.82 -5.74 4.62
CA LEU A 178 -3.04 -6.23 5.74
C LEU A 178 -1.93 -5.23 6.03
N PHE A 179 -1.89 -4.73 7.26
CA PHE A 179 -0.81 -3.90 7.76
C PHE A 179 0.03 -4.66 8.78
N GLU A 180 1.34 -4.55 8.67
CA GLU A 180 2.32 -5.21 9.53
C GLU A 180 3.42 -4.25 9.95
N ARG A 181 3.81 -4.32 11.21
CA ARG A 181 5.04 -3.73 11.72
C ARG A 181 6.08 -4.84 11.84
N LEU A 182 7.25 -4.66 11.25
CA LEU A 182 8.29 -5.68 11.11
C LEU A 182 9.54 -5.39 11.98
N GLY A 183 9.43 -4.70 13.07
CA GLY A 183 10.55 -4.40 13.97
C GLY A 183 10.70 -2.95 14.32
#